data_e4d37961fe731ce6db46ead6696d4bb7
#
_entry.id   e4d37961fe731ce6db46ead6696d4bb7
#
_cell.length_a   1.000
_cell.length_b   1.000
_cell.length_c   1.000
_cell.angle_alpha   90.00
_cell.angle_beta   90.00
_cell.angle_gamma   90.00
#
_symmetry.space_group_name_H-M   'P 1'
#
loop_
_entity.id
_entity.type
_entity.pdbx_description
1 polymer ?
#
loop_
_entity_poly.entity_id
_entity_poly.type
_entity_poly.pdbx_seq_one_letter_code
_entity_poly.pdbx_strand_id
1 'polypeptide(L)'
;VSSTPSQHLTQLQHYADDLQQRRTNRRQLLKAAGAGAGIAALGALPAELSASPGSPIGAADVVLAQGLAAGTALVTSPRLPLPGIGAAQVAPLLQGDYANWHEVGAPLSLPVTLVVLDGYLPEGTSPTSTVGDYEALVDALDEDAGAFAMLPIELIDCRVNTLDIDGVNPLIAAATEDAPAVRLGIAGDVIFGRNGGNRQRDFGDYSMPMYQVKDFMASFDVTVSNFECFVSETIDLATVDNLDFVTIPDSLKGLVLAGFDAVTMANNHAVFSYAGYGIPGMQDTMMHLNEAGITPFGVGMDLDEARVPWVTEVNGVSIAFYGVDGVTANLDYPDSAGVQNMGDNPSAATASQGGTNPLKMDQCLADIEELVGQYDIVLPYFHMGEQYVWTPMQWVVDVSRQCIDAGATAVLTAHPHATMGMEIYRGKPIYYSIGNFVYDQMFTLETREGYFLEMTFVGKDLKGFRIHPVDILDFFQPRFMSGLQSAGYNDRFWRSVDLTRKTRGWDRELTRP
;
A
#
# COMPACT_ATOMS: atom_id res chain seq x y z
N VAL A 1 -9.84 20.60 29.69
CA VAL A 1 -11.13 20.02 30.04
C VAL A 1 -11.03 18.55 29.67
N SER A 2 -10.75 17.67 30.66
CA SER A 2 -10.68 16.22 30.44
C SER A 2 -12.07 15.70 30.04
N SER A 3 -12.18 15.18 28.82
CA SER A 3 -13.34 14.40 28.42
C SER A 3 -13.36 13.10 29.27
N THR A 4 -14.57 12.69 29.70
CA THR A 4 -14.70 11.40 30.40
C THR A 4 -14.50 10.24 29.40
N PRO A 5 -14.06 9.06 29.83
CA PRO A 5 -13.87 7.88 28.96
C PRO A 5 -15.09 7.59 28.08
N SER A 6 -16.31 7.78 28.60
CA SER A 6 -17.55 7.59 27.84
C SER A 6 -17.76 8.63 26.73
N GLN A 7 -17.28 9.87 26.91
CA GLN A 7 -17.38 10.91 25.88
C GLN A 7 -16.38 10.66 24.76
N HIS A 8 -15.22 10.12 25.10
CA HIS A 8 -14.18 9.74 24.14
C HIS A 8 -14.65 8.58 23.24
N LEU A 9 -15.17 7.51 23.84
CA LEU A 9 -15.80 6.38 23.14
C LEU A 9 -16.90 6.85 22.17
N THR A 10 -17.78 7.76 22.62
CA THR A 10 -18.84 8.30 21.78
C THR A 10 -18.29 9.07 20.59
N GLN A 11 -17.20 9.81 20.76
CA GLN A 11 -16.56 10.54 19.65
C GLN A 11 -15.91 9.61 18.64
N LEU A 12 -15.17 8.60 19.10
CA LEU A 12 -14.53 7.60 18.21
C LEU A 12 -15.59 6.78 17.47
N GLN A 13 -16.67 6.43 18.14
CA GLN A 13 -17.81 5.73 17.54
C GLN A 13 -18.50 6.60 16.48
N HIS A 14 -18.70 7.89 16.72
CA HIS A 14 -19.21 8.84 15.73
C HIS A 14 -18.29 8.97 14.51
N TYR A 15 -16.97 8.99 14.71
CA TYR A 15 -16.00 9.01 13.59
C TYR A 15 -16.04 7.70 12.79
N ALA A 16 -16.11 6.56 13.45
CA ALA A 16 -16.21 5.25 12.80
C ALA A 16 -17.53 5.13 12.01
N ASP A 17 -18.66 5.56 12.60
CA ASP A 17 -19.97 5.57 11.95
C ASP A 17 -20.00 6.50 10.73
N ASP A 18 -19.42 7.71 10.84
CA ASP A 18 -19.32 8.66 9.72
C ASP A 18 -18.45 8.08 8.59
N LEU A 19 -17.34 7.43 8.94
CA LEU A 19 -16.46 6.76 7.99
C LEU A 19 -17.17 5.61 7.28
N GLN A 20 -17.88 4.77 8.03
CA GLN A 20 -18.65 3.65 7.48
C GLN A 20 -19.80 4.15 6.60
N GLN A 21 -20.44 5.28 6.98
CA GLN A 21 -21.46 5.93 6.17
C GLN A 21 -20.87 6.50 4.86
N ARG A 22 -19.68 7.11 4.90
CA ARG A 22 -18.97 7.61 3.71
C ARG A 22 -18.58 6.46 2.79
N ARG A 23 -18.10 5.33 3.32
CA ARG A 23 -17.80 4.11 2.56
C ARG A 23 -19.04 3.50 1.93
N THR A 24 -20.14 3.40 2.69
CA THR A 24 -21.42 2.91 2.18
C THR A 24 -21.95 3.82 1.08
N ASN A 25 -21.90 5.14 1.27
CA ASN A 25 -22.31 6.11 0.26
C ASN A 25 -21.41 6.04 -0.99
N ARG A 26 -20.10 5.86 -0.81
CA ARG A 26 -19.14 5.67 -1.91
C ARG A 26 -19.39 4.35 -2.64
N ARG A 27 -19.60 3.25 -1.92
CA ARG A 27 -19.97 1.94 -2.52
C ARG A 27 -21.28 2.04 -3.31
N GLN A 28 -22.25 2.79 -2.79
CA GLN A 28 -23.51 3.06 -3.50
C GLN A 28 -23.31 3.94 -4.74
N LEU A 29 -22.42 4.95 -4.66
CA LEU A 29 -22.06 5.80 -5.80
C LEU A 29 -21.30 5.00 -6.88
N LEU A 30 -20.37 4.11 -6.49
CA LEU A 30 -19.65 3.23 -7.40
C LEU A 30 -20.58 2.19 -8.02
N LYS A 31 -21.53 1.61 -7.26
CA LYS A 31 -22.60 0.74 -7.79
C LYS A 31 -23.52 1.49 -8.76
N ALA A 32 -23.86 2.74 -8.45
CA ALA A 32 -24.63 3.59 -9.34
C ALA A 32 -23.86 3.98 -10.62
N ALA A 33 -22.52 4.11 -10.53
CA ALA A 33 -21.65 4.38 -11.68
C ALA A 33 -21.48 3.14 -12.57
N GLY A 34 -21.39 1.95 -12.00
CA GLY A 34 -21.45 0.68 -12.73
C GLY A 34 -22.81 0.45 -13.40
N ALA A 35 -23.86 1.11 -12.90
CA ALA A 35 -25.22 1.09 -13.48
C ALA A 35 -25.50 2.27 -14.44
N GLY A 36 -24.47 3.01 -14.90
CA GLY A 36 -24.61 4.05 -15.92
C GLY A 36 -24.86 5.48 -15.40
N ALA A 37 -24.55 5.78 -14.12
CA ALA A 37 -24.62 7.13 -13.57
C ALA A 37 -23.24 7.66 -13.21
N GLY A 38 -22.82 8.75 -13.87
CA GLY A 38 -21.48 9.29 -13.93
C GLY A 38 -20.81 9.65 -12.60
N ILE A 39 -19.51 9.40 -12.56
CA ILE A 39 -18.59 9.82 -11.51
C ILE A 39 -18.10 11.25 -11.86
N ALA A 40 -18.80 12.25 -11.37
CA ALA A 40 -18.29 13.61 -11.31
C ALA A 40 -18.45 14.10 -9.87
N ALA A 41 -17.50 13.78 -9.04
CA ALA A 41 -17.13 14.50 -7.81
C ALA A 41 -16.45 13.60 -6.78
N LEU A 42 -15.17 13.33 -6.90
CA LEU A 42 -14.31 12.96 -5.76
C LEU A 42 -12.85 13.21 -6.14
N GLY A 43 -12.28 14.22 -5.55
CA GLY A 43 -10.83 14.46 -5.60
C GLY A 43 -10.45 15.79 -6.23
N ALA A 44 -10.54 16.85 -5.46
CA ALA A 44 -9.91 18.12 -5.83
C ALA A 44 -8.39 18.00 -5.73
N LEU A 45 -7.75 17.73 -6.86
CA LEU A 45 -6.43 18.28 -7.18
C LEU A 45 -6.60 19.80 -7.42
N PRO A 46 -5.54 20.62 -7.27
CA PRO A 46 -5.69 22.08 -7.26
C PRO A 46 -6.45 22.58 -8.49
N ALA A 47 -7.46 23.38 -8.20
CA ALA A 47 -8.39 23.92 -9.15
C ALA A 47 -7.71 24.87 -10.15
N GLU A 48 -7.61 24.42 -11.39
CA GLU A 48 -7.68 25.28 -12.57
C GLU A 48 -8.16 24.44 -13.76
N LEU A 49 -9.44 24.10 -13.78
CA LEU A 49 -10.19 23.74 -15.00
C LEU A 49 -11.67 23.62 -14.61
N SER A 50 -12.35 24.75 -14.61
CA SER A 50 -13.82 24.79 -14.53
C SER A 50 -14.41 24.48 -15.90
N ALA A 51 -14.96 23.28 -16.08
CA ALA A 51 -15.88 22.98 -17.18
C ALA A 51 -17.30 22.85 -16.64
N SER A 52 -18.26 23.43 -17.34
CA SER A 52 -19.68 23.48 -17.03
C SER A 52 -20.34 22.08 -17.01
N PRO A 53 -21.39 21.84 -16.22
CA PRO A 53 -22.03 20.53 -16.09
C PRO A 53 -22.83 20.17 -17.35
N GLY A 54 -22.30 19.23 -18.13
CA GLY A 54 -23.04 18.50 -19.16
C GLY A 54 -23.55 17.18 -18.59
N SER A 55 -24.60 16.60 -19.19
CA SER A 55 -25.27 15.35 -18.80
C SER A 55 -24.29 14.20 -18.51
N PRO A 56 -24.62 13.27 -17.58
CA PRO A 56 -23.73 12.18 -17.21
C PRO A 56 -23.48 11.26 -18.41
N ILE A 57 -22.22 11.18 -18.82
CA ILE A 57 -21.72 10.23 -19.81
C ILE A 57 -21.38 8.94 -19.06
N GLY A 58 -21.87 7.78 -19.50
CA GLY A 58 -21.56 6.47 -18.92
C GLY A 58 -20.06 6.15 -19.03
N ALA A 59 -19.50 5.38 -18.10
CA ALA A 59 -18.08 5.01 -18.10
C ALA A 59 -17.65 4.33 -19.41
N ALA A 60 -18.52 3.53 -20.03
CA ALA A 60 -18.29 2.96 -21.37
C ALA A 60 -18.27 4.01 -22.49
N ASP A 61 -19.07 5.07 -22.36
CA ASP A 61 -19.11 6.18 -23.35
C ASP A 61 -17.86 7.08 -23.23
N VAL A 62 -17.28 7.19 -22.04
CA VAL A 62 -16.01 7.92 -21.82
C VAL A 62 -14.85 7.22 -22.54
N VAL A 63 -14.77 5.90 -22.46
CA VAL A 63 -13.73 5.10 -23.14
C VAL A 63 -13.88 5.19 -24.67
N LEU A 64 -15.10 5.11 -25.20
CA LEU A 64 -15.38 5.21 -26.64
C LEU A 64 -15.14 6.63 -27.21
N ALA A 65 -15.34 7.68 -26.41
CA ALA A 65 -15.11 9.06 -26.85
C ALA A 65 -13.62 9.44 -26.96
N GLN A 66 -12.71 8.60 -26.46
CA GLN A 66 -11.29 8.90 -26.28
C GLN A 66 -10.35 8.28 -27.32
N GLY A 67 -10.87 7.61 -28.33
CA GLY A 67 -10.06 6.97 -29.38
C GLY A 67 -9.43 5.63 -28.96
N LEU A 68 -9.77 5.11 -27.78
CA LEU A 68 -9.47 3.75 -27.36
C LEU A 68 -10.63 2.82 -27.69
N ALA A 69 -10.34 1.61 -28.16
CA ALA A 69 -11.36 0.58 -28.30
C ALA A 69 -11.91 0.19 -26.91
N ALA A 70 -13.22 -0.09 -26.84
CA ALA A 70 -13.82 -0.57 -25.59
C ALA A 70 -13.04 -1.78 -25.06
N GLY A 71 -12.76 -1.81 -23.76
CA GLY A 71 -12.02 -2.90 -23.13
C GLY A 71 -10.51 -2.87 -23.33
N THR A 72 -9.93 -1.73 -23.79
CA THR A 72 -8.49 -1.55 -23.90
C THR A 72 -7.98 -0.45 -22.95
N ALA A 73 -6.70 -0.51 -22.60
CA ALA A 73 -6.03 0.51 -21.80
C ALA A 73 -4.64 0.82 -22.38
N LEU A 74 -4.17 2.04 -22.11
CA LEU A 74 -2.76 2.37 -22.29
C LEU A 74 -1.98 1.86 -21.10
N VAL A 75 -0.93 1.10 -21.37
CA VAL A 75 0.00 0.59 -20.36
C VAL A 75 1.38 1.16 -20.58
N THR A 76 2.12 1.35 -19.50
CA THR A 76 3.48 1.91 -19.52
C THR A 76 4.40 1.07 -18.67
N SER A 77 5.70 1.34 -18.79
CA SER A 77 6.66 0.94 -17.79
C SER A 77 6.20 1.38 -16.38
N PRO A 78 6.28 0.52 -15.37
CA PRO A 78 6.05 0.94 -13.98
C PRO A 78 7.04 2.01 -13.49
N ARG A 79 8.14 2.21 -14.23
CA ARG A 79 9.17 3.22 -13.95
C ARG A 79 8.77 4.63 -14.41
N LEU A 80 7.75 4.77 -15.25
CA LEU A 80 7.26 6.07 -15.70
C LEU A 80 6.47 6.75 -14.57
N PRO A 81 6.94 7.89 -14.02
CA PRO A 81 6.26 8.58 -12.93
C PRO A 81 5.11 9.46 -13.43
N LEU A 82 4.19 8.87 -14.18
CA LEU A 82 3.01 9.53 -14.74
C LEU A 82 1.76 8.70 -14.46
N PRO A 83 0.83 9.17 -13.62
CA PRO A 83 -0.37 8.42 -13.28
C PRO A 83 -1.42 8.40 -14.40
N GLY A 84 -1.43 9.40 -15.27
CA GLY A 84 -2.42 9.50 -16.32
C GLY A 84 -2.21 10.70 -17.26
N ILE A 85 -3.03 10.75 -18.30
CA ILE A 85 -3.04 11.82 -19.33
C ILE A 85 -4.47 12.29 -19.60
N GLY A 86 -4.61 13.42 -20.29
CA GLY A 86 -5.89 13.89 -20.79
C GLY A 86 -6.37 13.09 -22.00
N ALA A 87 -7.68 12.91 -22.15
CA ALA A 87 -8.29 12.23 -23.29
C ALA A 87 -7.85 12.80 -24.64
N ALA A 88 -7.70 14.11 -24.74
CA ALA A 88 -7.24 14.79 -25.95
C ALA A 88 -5.79 14.44 -26.35
N GLN A 89 -5.01 13.86 -25.43
CA GLN A 89 -3.62 13.47 -25.67
C GLN A 89 -3.49 12.03 -26.20
N VAL A 90 -4.52 11.19 -26.07
CA VAL A 90 -4.48 9.76 -26.42
C VAL A 90 -4.18 9.54 -27.90
N ALA A 91 -4.99 10.13 -28.79
CA ALA A 91 -4.80 9.95 -30.24
C ALA A 91 -3.46 10.52 -30.73
N PRO A 92 -3.02 11.75 -30.37
CA PRO A 92 -1.70 12.25 -30.72
C PRO A 92 -0.56 11.36 -30.17
N LEU A 93 -0.69 10.79 -28.95
CA LEU A 93 0.30 9.89 -28.38
C LEU A 93 0.44 8.61 -29.24
N LEU A 94 -0.66 7.99 -29.61
CA LEU A 94 -0.67 6.79 -30.46
C LEU A 94 -0.17 7.07 -31.86
N GLN A 95 -0.37 8.28 -32.40
CA GLN A 95 0.09 8.71 -33.71
C GLN A 95 1.59 9.08 -33.75
N GLY A 96 2.23 9.19 -32.57
CA GLY A 96 3.64 9.56 -32.45
C GLY A 96 3.90 11.06 -32.57
N ASP A 97 2.89 11.90 -32.28
CA ASP A 97 3.01 13.37 -32.33
C ASP A 97 3.84 13.92 -31.15
N TYR A 98 4.01 13.13 -30.08
CA TYR A 98 4.87 13.47 -28.93
C TYR A 98 6.18 12.69 -28.99
N ALA A 99 7.30 13.41 -28.96
CA ALA A 99 8.62 12.80 -28.90
C ALA A 99 9.07 12.49 -27.46
N ASN A 100 8.43 13.14 -26.48
CA ASN A 100 8.88 13.13 -25.10
C ASN A 100 7.69 13.15 -24.12
N TRP A 101 7.76 12.33 -23.07
CA TRP A 101 6.73 12.25 -22.02
C TRP A 101 6.51 13.55 -21.25
N HIS A 102 7.50 14.45 -21.24
CA HIS A 102 7.34 15.78 -20.67
C HIS A 102 6.26 16.60 -21.39
N GLU A 103 6.06 16.39 -22.68
CA GLU A 103 5.06 17.07 -23.50
C GLU A 103 3.61 16.69 -23.10
N VAL A 104 3.43 15.55 -22.46
CA VAL A 104 2.12 15.08 -21.97
C VAL A 104 1.98 15.18 -20.45
N GLY A 105 2.95 15.79 -19.74
CA GLY A 105 2.84 16.12 -18.34
C GLY A 105 3.71 15.30 -17.40
N ALA A 106 4.55 14.40 -17.89
CA ALA A 106 5.50 13.70 -17.04
C ALA A 106 6.54 14.69 -16.44
N PRO A 107 6.95 14.50 -15.19
CA PRO A 107 7.93 15.38 -14.56
C PRO A 107 9.35 15.20 -15.11
N LEU A 108 9.62 14.10 -15.82
CA LEU A 108 10.91 13.78 -16.40
C LEU A 108 10.84 13.78 -17.93
N SER A 109 11.97 14.14 -18.54
CA SER A 109 12.15 14.06 -20.00
C SER A 109 12.58 12.65 -20.37
N LEU A 110 11.64 11.83 -20.84
CA LEU A 110 11.85 10.46 -21.32
C LEU A 110 11.33 10.37 -22.76
N PRO A 111 12.04 9.71 -23.69
CA PRO A 111 11.53 9.46 -25.04
C PRO A 111 10.20 8.70 -24.97
N VAL A 112 9.29 8.99 -25.89
CA VAL A 112 8.05 8.22 -26.07
C VAL A 112 8.33 7.07 -27.03
N THR A 113 8.16 5.83 -26.55
CA THR A 113 8.42 4.61 -27.32
C THR A 113 7.17 3.75 -27.37
N LEU A 114 6.49 3.67 -28.52
CA LEU A 114 5.34 2.79 -28.71
C LEU A 114 5.81 1.37 -29.04
N VAL A 115 5.56 0.43 -28.14
CA VAL A 115 5.78 -1.01 -28.33
C VAL A 115 4.44 -1.67 -28.61
N VAL A 116 4.35 -2.45 -29.68
CA VAL A 116 3.10 -3.12 -30.06
C VAL A 116 3.24 -4.62 -29.86
N LEU A 117 2.26 -5.21 -29.17
CA LEU A 117 2.08 -6.65 -29.14
C LEU A 117 1.46 -7.12 -30.48
N ASP A 118 2.03 -8.14 -31.08
CA ASP A 118 1.55 -8.67 -32.35
C ASP A 118 0.05 -9.04 -32.29
N GLY A 119 -0.70 -8.60 -33.30
CA GLY A 119 -2.16 -8.71 -33.32
C GLY A 119 -2.94 -7.59 -32.62
N TYR A 120 -2.28 -6.64 -31.94
CA TYR A 120 -2.92 -5.53 -31.20
C TYR A 120 -2.44 -4.15 -31.68
N LEU A 121 -2.20 -4.00 -32.98
CA LEU A 121 -1.79 -2.73 -33.57
C LEU A 121 -3.02 -1.81 -33.75
N PRO A 122 -3.06 -0.64 -33.09
CA PRO A 122 -4.11 0.36 -33.31
C PRO A 122 -4.04 0.93 -34.75
N GLU A 123 -5.19 1.13 -35.39
CA GLU A 123 -5.23 1.74 -36.73
C GLU A 123 -4.59 3.15 -36.72
N GLY A 124 -3.81 3.46 -37.76
CA GLY A 124 -3.20 4.78 -37.94
C GLY A 124 -1.99 5.05 -37.03
N THR A 125 -1.46 4.03 -36.36
CA THR A 125 -0.26 4.17 -35.52
C THR A 125 1.01 3.74 -36.24
N SER A 126 2.15 4.33 -35.81
CA SER A 126 3.48 3.97 -36.27
C SER A 126 4.30 3.44 -35.08
N PRO A 127 4.34 2.12 -34.84
CA PRO A 127 5.05 1.57 -33.67
C PRO A 127 6.56 1.78 -33.82
N THR A 128 7.23 2.01 -32.70
CA THR A 128 8.70 2.02 -32.61
C THR A 128 9.25 0.61 -32.74
N SER A 129 8.55 -0.36 -32.14
CA SER A 129 8.88 -1.78 -32.23
C SER A 129 7.63 -2.66 -32.07
N THR A 130 7.75 -3.93 -32.51
CA THR A 130 6.71 -4.95 -32.35
C THR A 130 7.32 -6.16 -31.66
N VAL A 131 6.58 -6.77 -30.73
CA VAL A 131 6.97 -7.96 -29.99
C VAL A 131 5.96 -9.09 -30.20
N GLY A 132 6.42 -10.34 -30.13
CA GLY A 132 5.61 -11.51 -30.50
C GLY A 132 4.65 -12.00 -29.43
N ASP A 133 4.94 -11.74 -28.16
CA ASP A 133 4.14 -12.22 -27.04
C ASP A 133 4.15 -11.23 -25.86
N TYR A 134 3.30 -11.51 -24.87
CA TYR A 134 3.13 -10.64 -23.71
C TYR A 134 4.39 -10.56 -22.83
N GLU A 135 5.14 -11.66 -22.70
CA GLU A 135 6.38 -11.67 -21.91
C GLU A 135 7.45 -10.74 -22.53
N ALA A 136 7.59 -10.78 -23.86
CA ALA A 136 8.48 -9.86 -24.56
C ALA A 136 8.02 -8.39 -24.44
N LEU A 137 6.70 -8.14 -24.34
CA LEU A 137 6.17 -6.81 -24.08
C LEU A 137 6.53 -6.32 -22.67
N VAL A 138 6.33 -7.14 -21.65
CA VAL A 138 6.69 -6.83 -20.26
C VAL A 138 8.19 -6.53 -20.15
N ASP A 139 9.03 -7.37 -20.79
CA ASP A 139 10.48 -7.14 -20.85
C ASP A 139 10.83 -5.79 -21.49
N ALA A 140 10.20 -5.44 -22.61
CA ALA A 140 10.44 -4.17 -23.29
C ALA A 140 10.01 -2.95 -22.44
N LEU A 141 8.89 -3.07 -21.72
CA LEU A 141 8.41 -2.02 -20.80
C LEU A 141 9.30 -1.89 -19.54
N ASP A 142 9.90 -2.97 -19.06
CA ASP A 142 10.85 -2.92 -17.92
C ASP A 142 12.20 -2.32 -18.32
N GLU A 143 12.65 -2.57 -19.55
CA GLU A 143 13.94 -2.06 -20.08
C GLU A 143 13.91 -0.58 -20.45
N ASP A 144 12.79 -0.09 -20.97
CA ASP A 144 12.62 1.31 -21.39
C ASP A 144 11.55 2.01 -20.55
N ALA A 145 11.99 2.90 -19.66
CA ALA A 145 11.09 3.68 -18.81
C ALA A 145 10.11 4.59 -19.59
N GLY A 146 10.42 4.89 -20.84
CA GLY A 146 9.56 5.67 -21.74
C GLY A 146 8.69 4.81 -22.66
N ALA A 147 8.74 3.49 -22.53
CA ALA A 147 7.93 2.59 -23.34
C ALA A 147 6.48 2.54 -22.86
N PHE A 148 5.58 2.45 -23.84
CA PHE A 148 4.15 2.25 -23.61
C PHE A 148 3.54 1.34 -24.68
N ALA A 149 2.37 0.78 -24.37
CA ALA A 149 1.58 -0.03 -25.30
C ALA A 149 0.09 0.24 -25.12
N MET A 150 -0.73 -0.27 -26.03
CA MET A 150 -2.17 -0.39 -25.87
C MET A 150 -2.53 -1.88 -25.78
N LEU A 151 -3.26 -2.28 -24.75
CA LEU A 151 -3.61 -3.67 -24.50
C LEU A 151 -5.09 -3.84 -24.16
N PRO A 152 -5.70 -4.99 -24.50
CA PRO A 152 -6.93 -5.44 -23.87
C PRO A 152 -6.74 -5.59 -22.36
N ILE A 153 -7.74 -5.16 -21.57
CA ILE A 153 -7.68 -5.16 -20.10
C ILE A 153 -7.54 -6.58 -19.52
N GLU A 154 -8.09 -7.58 -20.20
CA GLU A 154 -7.97 -8.99 -19.80
C GLU A 154 -6.50 -9.49 -19.80
N LEU A 155 -5.64 -8.95 -20.69
CA LEU A 155 -4.22 -9.31 -20.74
C LEU A 155 -3.37 -8.61 -19.68
N ILE A 156 -3.87 -7.52 -19.10
CA ILE A 156 -3.09 -6.71 -18.15
C ILE A 156 -2.95 -7.45 -16.83
N ASP A 157 -1.73 -7.49 -16.34
CA ASP A 157 -1.38 -7.89 -14.97
C ASP A 157 -0.51 -6.83 -14.26
N CYS A 158 -0.15 -7.07 -13.02
CA CYS A 158 0.56 -6.11 -12.18
C CYS A 158 2.00 -5.80 -12.60
N ARG A 159 2.54 -6.42 -13.65
CA ARG A 159 3.89 -6.16 -14.17
C ARG A 159 3.97 -4.91 -15.05
N VAL A 160 2.82 -4.38 -15.44
CA VAL A 160 2.73 -3.13 -16.21
C VAL A 160 1.87 -2.12 -15.46
N ASN A 161 2.08 -0.83 -15.73
CA ASN A 161 1.26 0.24 -15.14
C ASN A 161 0.22 0.73 -16.16
N THR A 162 -1.01 1.01 -15.71
CA THR A 162 -2.05 1.62 -16.56
C THR A 162 -2.07 3.12 -16.40
N LEU A 163 -2.28 3.86 -17.50
CA LEU A 163 -2.51 5.29 -17.44
C LEU A 163 -4.00 5.59 -17.20
N ASP A 164 -4.28 6.45 -16.23
CA ASP A 164 -5.59 7.05 -16.11
C ASP A 164 -5.87 8.01 -17.27
N ILE A 165 -7.10 8.04 -17.76
CA ILE A 165 -7.53 8.98 -18.78
C ILE A 165 -8.54 9.95 -18.14
N ASP A 166 -8.21 11.25 -18.13
CA ASP A 166 -8.98 12.27 -17.42
C ASP A 166 -9.24 11.91 -15.95
N GLY A 167 -8.27 11.25 -15.30
CA GLY A 167 -8.36 10.80 -13.91
C GLY A 167 -9.20 9.54 -13.69
N VAL A 168 -9.63 8.86 -14.74
CA VAL A 168 -10.36 7.58 -14.67
C VAL A 168 -9.40 6.42 -14.87
N ASN A 169 -9.28 5.55 -13.86
CA ASN A 169 -8.50 4.33 -13.97
C ASN A 169 -9.23 3.30 -14.86
N PRO A 170 -8.64 2.84 -15.98
CA PRO A 170 -9.30 1.96 -16.92
C PRO A 170 -9.64 0.57 -16.33
N LEU A 171 -8.86 0.07 -15.38
CA LEU A 171 -9.12 -1.20 -14.68
C LEU A 171 -10.40 -1.12 -13.84
N ILE A 172 -10.60 0.03 -13.17
CA ILE A 172 -11.82 0.26 -12.36
C ILE A 172 -13.03 0.49 -13.27
N ALA A 173 -12.84 1.23 -14.36
CA ALA A 173 -13.91 1.51 -15.32
C ALA A 173 -14.42 0.25 -16.05
N ALA A 174 -13.56 -0.74 -16.25
CA ALA A 174 -13.89 -2.00 -16.90
C ALA A 174 -14.44 -3.08 -15.95
N ALA A 175 -14.46 -2.83 -14.65
CA ALA A 175 -14.98 -3.79 -13.67
C ALA A 175 -16.48 -4.04 -13.88
N THR A 176 -16.90 -5.28 -13.62
CA THR A 176 -18.29 -5.75 -13.78
C THR A 176 -18.81 -6.28 -12.43
N GLU A 177 -20.10 -6.66 -12.37
CA GLU A 177 -20.66 -7.32 -11.19
C GLU A 177 -20.01 -8.68 -10.93
N ASP A 178 -19.64 -9.42 -11.98
CA ASP A 178 -18.99 -10.74 -11.89
C ASP A 178 -17.48 -10.62 -11.58
N ALA A 179 -16.86 -9.50 -11.92
CA ALA A 179 -15.46 -9.20 -11.66
C ALA A 179 -15.34 -7.75 -11.15
N PRO A 180 -15.68 -7.48 -9.90
CA PRO A 180 -15.70 -6.15 -9.33
C PRO A 180 -14.29 -5.62 -9.10
N ALA A 181 -14.13 -4.30 -9.17
CA ALA A 181 -12.89 -3.66 -8.75
C ALA A 181 -12.79 -3.61 -7.23
N VAL A 182 -11.58 -3.87 -6.73
CA VAL A 182 -11.19 -3.69 -5.33
C VAL A 182 -9.89 -2.90 -5.28
N ARG A 183 -9.87 -1.83 -4.49
CA ARG A 183 -8.67 -1.00 -4.27
C ARG A 183 -8.21 -1.11 -2.83
N LEU A 184 -7.00 -1.64 -2.65
CA LEU A 184 -6.35 -1.72 -1.35
C LEU A 184 -5.30 -0.62 -1.23
N GLY A 185 -5.28 0.06 -0.07
CA GLY A 185 -4.27 1.03 0.31
C GLY A 185 -3.42 0.49 1.45
N ILE A 186 -2.10 0.43 1.28
CA ILE A 186 -1.18 -0.07 2.29
C ILE A 186 -0.20 1.04 2.64
N ALA A 187 -0.16 1.42 3.91
CA ALA A 187 0.84 2.33 4.45
C ALA A 187 1.95 1.54 5.18
N GLY A 188 3.11 2.14 5.31
CA GLY A 188 4.23 1.59 6.06
C GLY A 188 4.10 1.77 7.58
N ASP A 189 5.23 2.03 8.25
CA ASP A 189 5.30 2.14 9.72
C ASP A 189 4.63 3.41 10.23
N VAL A 190 3.73 3.25 11.19
CA VAL A 190 3.00 4.34 11.87
C VAL A 190 3.30 4.32 13.35
N ILE A 191 3.88 5.42 13.86
CA ILE A 191 3.97 5.74 15.28
C ILE A 191 3.39 7.13 15.57
N PHE A 192 2.73 7.28 16.71
CA PHE A 192 2.27 8.57 17.23
C PHE A 192 2.99 8.98 18.51
N GLY A 193 4.07 8.28 18.86
CA GLY A 193 4.90 8.56 20.03
C GLY A 193 5.97 9.63 19.80
N ARG A 194 6.82 9.82 20.80
CA ARG A 194 8.05 10.64 20.80
C ARG A 194 7.81 12.06 20.27
N ASN A 195 8.64 12.53 19.32
CA ASN A 195 8.53 13.89 18.76
C ASN A 195 7.20 14.10 18.03
N GLY A 196 6.70 13.10 17.32
CA GLY A 196 5.39 13.14 16.66
C GLY A 196 4.25 13.34 17.67
N GLY A 197 4.25 12.58 18.77
CA GLY A 197 3.29 12.73 19.86
C GLY A 197 3.42 14.10 20.57
N ASN A 198 4.64 14.62 20.73
CA ASN A 198 4.86 15.96 21.27
C ASN A 198 4.23 17.03 20.38
N ARG A 199 4.39 16.92 19.05
CA ARG A 199 3.76 17.86 18.08
C ARG A 199 2.25 17.84 18.17
N GLN A 200 1.64 16.63 18.18
CA GLN A 200 0.18 16.50 18.34
C GLN A 200 -0.33 17.20 19.59
N ARG A 201 0.38 17.01 20.72
CA ARG A 201 0.05 17.66 21.99
C ARG A 201 0.22 19.17 21.94
N ASP A 202 1.31 19.68 21.34
CA ASP A 202 1.58 21.11 21.22
C ASP A 202 0.53 21.84 20.38
N PHE A 203 0.03 21.19 19.32
CA PHE A 203 -1.06 21.71 18.50
C PHE A 203 -2.43 21.48 19.14
N GLY A 204 -2.58 20.57 20.09
CA GLY A 204 -3.86 20.21 20.70
C GLY A 204 -4.83 19.50 19.73
N ASP A 205 -4.32 18.98 18.62
CA ASP A 205 -5.10 18.30 17.59
C ASP A 205 -4.41 17.00 17.16
N TYR A 206 -4.94 15.90 17.64
CA TYR A 206 -4.41 14.55 17.41
C TYR A 206 -4.80 13.95 16.04
N SER A 207 -5.68 14.59 15.28
CA SER A 207 -6.02 14.20 13.90
C SER A 207 -5.06 14.79 12.88
N MET A 208 -4.28 15.79 13.26
CA MET A 208 -3.42 16.59 12.39
C MET A 208 -2.43 15.78 11.55
N PRO A 209 -1.84 14.66 12.02
CA PRO A 209 -0.95 13.88 11.19
C PRO A 209 -1.54 13.51 9.83
N MET A 210 -2.83 13.17 9.78
CA MET A 210 -3.47 12.66 8.57
C MET A 210 -4.10 13.73 7.66
N TYR A 211 -4.07 15.01 8.03
CA TYR A 211 -4.81 16.04 7.28
C TYR A 211 -4.44 16.16 5.82
N GLN A 212 -3.18 15.94 5.44
CA GLN A 212 -2.76 16.09 4.06
C GLN A 212 -2.99 14.83 3.19
N VAL A 213 -3.30 13.69 3.81
CA VAL A 213 -3.43 12.40 3.11
C VAL A 213 -4.82 11.77 3.25
N LYS A 214 -5.62 12.22 4.22
CA LYS A 214 -6.89 11.59 4.62
C LYS A 214 -7.91 11.39 3.49
N ASP A 215 -8.10 12.40 2.64
CA ASP A 215 -9.14 12.34 1.61
C ASP A 215 -8.79 11.34 0.51
N PHE A 216 -7.50 11.25 0.17
CA PHE A 216 -7.01 10.25 -0.75
C PHE A 216 -7.08 8.84 -0.15
N MET A 217 -6.57 8.64 1.05
CA MET A 217 -6.56 7.32 1.71
C MET A 217 -7.98 6.81 1.98
N ALA A 218 -8.88 7.66 2.48
CA ALA A 218 -10.29 7.32 2.68
C ALA A 218 -11.03 6.97 1.37
N SER A 219 -10.43 7.19 0.21
CA SER A 219 -10.99 6.81 -1.08
C SER A 219 -10.80 5.34 -1.44
N PHE A 220 -10.00 4.59 -0.69
CA PHE A 220 -9.77 3.17 -0.90
C PHE A 220 -10.87 2.30 -0.27
N ASP A 221 -11.03 1.07 -0.77
CA ASP A 221 -12.01 0.13 -0.21
C ASP A 221 -11.53 -0.44 1.12
N VAL A 222 -10.22 -0.65 1.25
CA VAL A 222 -9.54 -1.13 2.45
C VAL A 222 -8.22 -0.39 2.60
N THR A 223 -7.90 0.06 3.83
CA THR A 223 -6.62 0.69 4.16
C THR A 223 -5.99 0.02 5.39
N VAL A 224 -4.73 -0.43 5.25
CA VAL A 224 -3.98 -1.16 6.29
C VAL A 224 -2.58 -0.57 6.46
N SER A 225 -2.00 -0.67 7.67
CA SER A 225 -0.59 -0.33 7.95
C SER A 225 0.02 -1.23 9.03
N ASN A 226 1.33 -1.07 9.26
CA ASN A 226 1.96 -1.51 10.49
C ASN A 226 1.83 -0.41 11.55
N PHE A 227 1.27 -0.76 12.73
CA PHE A 227 1.13 0.16 13.87
C PHE A 227 2.14 -0.21 14.94
N GLU A 228 3.17 0.60 15.07
CA GLU A 228 4.35 0.32 15.86
C GLU A 228 4.40 1.18 17.13
N CYS A 229 3.32 1.17 17.91
CA CYS A 229 3.15 2.07 19.04
C CYS A 229 2.19 1.49 20.08
N PHE A 230 2.51 1.68 21.38
CA PHE A 230 1.54 1.45 22.45
C PHE A 230 0.53 2.58 22.54
N VAL A 231 -0.71 2.25 22.88
CA VAL A 231 -1.79 3.21 23.17
C VAL A 231 -2.30 2.98 24.58
N SER A 232 -2.24 3.98 25.44
CA SER A 232 -2.74 3.85 26.81
C SER A 232 -3.21 5.20 27.37
N GLU A 233 -4.27 5.16 28.19
CA GLU A 233 -4.75 6.33 28.97
C GLU A 233 -3.93 6.56 30.25
N THR A 234 -3.20 5.57 30.70
CA THR A 234 -2.54 5.59 32.02
C THR A 234 -1.09 6.07 31.95
N ILE A 235 -0.54 6.23 30.75
CA ILE A 235 0.85 6.60 30.54
C ILE A 235 0.99 8.13 30.51
N ASP A 236 1.83 8.66 31.40
CA ASP A 236 2.25 10.05 31.34
C ASP A 236 3.31 10.22 30.24
N LEU A 237 2.91 10.75 29.10
CA LEU A 237 3.80 11.00 27.95
C LEU A 237 5.01 11.88 28.27
N ALA A 238 4.96 12.66 29.35
CA ALA A 238 6.09 13.50 29.79
C ALA A 238 7.23 12.67 30.42
N THR A 239 6.95 11.43 30.80
CA THR A 239 7.92 10.53 31.48
C THR A 239 8.42 9.40 30.60
N VAL A 240 7.90 9.29 29.36
CA VAL A 240 8.24 8.21 28.43
C VAL A 240 9.64 8.38 27.87
N ASP A 241 10.44 7.34 27.91
CA ASP A 241 11.76 7.30 27.26
C ASP A 241 11.63 7.43 25.74
N ASN A 242 12.64 8.02 25.10
CA ASN A 242 12.69 8.14 23.63
C ASN A 242 12.75 6.79 22.89
N LEU A 243 12.98 5.69 23.59
CA LEU A 243 13.02 4.34 23.02
C LEU A 243 11.66 3.62 23.12
N ASP A 244 10.71 4.16 23.90
CA ASP A 244 9.36 3.62 23.98
C ASP A 244 8.40 4.40 23.08
N PHE A 245 7.76 3.71 22.17
CA PHE A 245 6.77 4.29 21.28
C PHE A 245 5.39 4.21 21.93
N VAL A 246 4.98 5.30 22.54
CA VAL A 246 3.74 5.36 23.31
C VAL A 246 2.95 6.60 22.96
N THR A 247 1.64 6.44 22.87
CA THR A 247 0.70 7.52 22.64
C THR A 247 -0.59 7.32 23.47
N ILE A 248 -1.49 8.29 23.37
CA ILE A 248 -2.82 8.25 23.99
C ILE A 248 -3.89 7.88 22.96
N PRO A 249 -5.08 7.40 23.40
CA PRO A 249 -6.17 6.99 22.49
C PRO A 249 -6.62 8.10 21.53
N ASP A 250 -6.53 9.37 21.92
CA ASP A 250 -6.86 10.51 21.04
C ASP A 250 -6.06 10.52 19.72
N SER A 251 -4.85 9.97 19.71
CA SER A 251 -4.01 9.89 18.50
C SER A 251 -4.63 9.00 17.41
N LEU A 252 -5.48 8.05 17.78
CA LEU A 252 -6.17 7.17 16.83
C LEU A 252 -7.19 7.90 15.96
N LYS A 253 -7.63 9.11 16.37
CA LYS A 253 -8.53 9.96 15.56
C LYS A 253 -7.97 10.24 14.17
N GLY A 254 -6.65 10.37 14.04
CA GLY A 254 -6.00 10.53 12.75
C GLY A 254 -6.20 9.31 11.84
N LEU A 255 -6.01 8.09 12.36
CA LEU A 255 -6.21 6.86 11.59
C LEU A 255 -7.67 6.70 11.15
N VAL A 256 -8.62 6.93 12.08
CA VAL A 256 -10.06 6.90 11.75
C VAL A 256 -10.39 7.89 10.64
N LEU A 257 -9.86 9.12 10.73
CA LEU A 257 -10.09 10.18 9.74
C LEU A 257 -9.53 9.81 8.36
N ALA A 258 -8.38 9.13 8.31
CA ALA A 258 -7.74 8.66 7.07
C ALA A 258 -8.34 7.36 6.53
N GLY A 259 -9.24 6.73 7.27
CA GLY A 259 -9.97 5.56 6.81
C GLY A 259 -9.25 4.23 6.96
N PHE A 260 -8.38 4.09 7.97
CA PHE A 260 -7.78 2.80 8.29
C PHE A 260 -8.86 1.80 8.78
N ASP A 261 -8.79 0.58 8.28
CA ASP A 261 -9.68 -0.53 8.64
C ASP A 261 -9.04 -1.46 9.65
N ALA A 262 -7.75 -1.74 9.44
CA ALA A 262 -6.98 -2.63 10.30
C ALA A 262 -5.51 -2.23 10.32
N VAL A 263 -4.81 -2.71 11.34
CA VAL A 263 -3.37 -2.52 11.48
C VAL A 263 -2.71 -3.82 11.96
N THR A 264 -1.56 -4.17 11.36
CA THR A 264 -0.76 -5.20 12.00
C THR A 264 -0.04 -4.63 13.21
N MET A 265 -0.07 -5.39 14.30
CA MET A 265 0.74 -5.17 15.49
C MET A 265 1.82 -6.25 15.64
N ALA A 266 2.01 -7.11 14.63
CA ALA A 266 3.08 -8.09 14.61
C ALA A 266 4.43 -7.41 14.36
N ASN A 267 4.95 -6.72 15.37
CA ASN A 267 6.20 -5.95 15.29
C ASN A 267 6.95 -5.92 16.62
N ASN A 268 8.18 -5.45 16.59
CA ASN A 268 9.09 -5.42 17.75
C ASN A 268 8.70 -4.43 18.85
N HIS A 269 7.73 -3.53 18.60
CA HIS A 269 7.23 -2.57 19.59
C HIS A 269 5.81 -2.90 20.10
N ALA A 270 5.25 -4.06 19.74
CA ALA A 270 3.92 -4.46 20.21
C ALA A 270 3.91 -4.97 21.65
N VAL A 271 5.01 -5.64 22.07
CA VAL A 271 5.15 -6.22 23.42
C VAL A 271 6.39 -5.68 24.12
N PHE A 272 7.51 -5.58 23.40
CA PHE A 272 8.76 -5.12 23.98
C PHE A 272 8.74 -3.61 24.22
N SER A 273 9.08 -3.22 25.46
CA SER A 273 9.33 -1.82 25.81
C SER A 273 10.40 -1.74 26.91
N TYR A 274 11.20 -0.69 26.89
CA TYR A 274 12.20 -0.43 27.94
C TYR A 274 11.53 -0.06 29.28
N ALA A 275 10.35 0.54 29.23
CA ALA A 275 9.56 0.88 30.41
C ALA A 275 8.76 -0.31 31.00
N GLY A 276 8.77 -1.47 30.30
CA GLY A 276 8.13 -2.69 30.79
C GLY A 276 6.61 -2.74 30.61
N TYR A 277 6.06 -2.10 29.58
CA TYR A 277 4.61 -2.14 29.31
C TYR A 277 4.14 -3.57 28.97
N GLY A 278 4.92 -4.33 28.20
CA GLY A 278 4.72 -5.75 27.96
C GLY A 278 3.33 -6.13 27.44
N ILE A 279 2.88 -7.31 27.79
CA ILE A 279 1.56 -7.83 27.42
C ILE A 279 0.40 -6.92 27.87
N PRO A 280 0.39 -6.32 29.06
CA PRO A 280 -0.66 -5.36 29.45
C PRO A 280 -0.75 -4.15 28.50
N GLY A 281 0.39 -3.59 28.09
CA GLY A 281 0.42 -2.49 27.13
C GLY A 281 -0.07 -2.90 25.74
N MET A 282 0.26 -4.11 25.29
CA MET A 282 -0.28 -4.69 24.06
C MET A 282 -1.82 -4.84 24.14
N GLN A 283 -2.34 -5.38 25.25
CA GLN A 283 -3.78 -5.51 25.48
C GLN A 283 -4.51 -4.16 25.45
N ASP A 284 -3.95 -3.16 26.14
CA ASP A 284 -4.49 -1.80 26.19
C ASP A 284 -4.57 -1.20 24.75
N THR A 285 -3.50 -1.39 23.97
CA THR A 285 -3.44 -0.97 22.57
C THR A 285 -4.50 -1.66 21.71
N MET A 286 -4.62 -2.99 21.81
CA MET A 286 -5.65 -3.76 21.10
C MET A 286 -7.07 -3.28 21.45
N MET A 287 -7.32 -3.02 22.71
CA MET A 287 -8.61 -2.50 23.20
C MET A 287 -8.93 -1.16 22.54
N HIS A 288 -8.03 -0.19 22.63
CA HIS A 288 -8.24 1.15 22.09
C HIS A 288 -8.36 1.19 20.57
N LEU A 289 -7.61 0.37 19.85
CA LEU A 289 -7.76 0.22 18.38
C LEU A 289 -9.15 -0.32 18.02
N ASN A 290 -9.60 -1.37 18.70
CA ASN A 290 -10.95 -1.92 18.51
C ASN A 290 -12.06 -0.90 18.83
N GLU A 291 -11.90 -0.15 19.91
CA GLU A 291 -12.82 0.94 20.26
C GLU A 291 -12.85 2.05 19.20
N ALA A 292 -11.74 2.30 18.53
CA ALA A 292 -11.65 3.23 17.40
C ALA A 292 -12.22 2.66 16.08
N GLY A 293 -12.65 1.39 16.07
CA GLY A 293 -13.13 0.70 14.88
C GLY A 293 -12.02 0.26 13.93
N ILE A 294 -10.78 0.15 14.42
CA ILE A 294 -9.61 -0.33 13.69
C ILE A 294 -9.23 -1.69 14.25
N THR A 295 -9.20 -2.73 13.42
CA THR A 295 -8.92 -4.08 13.90
C THR A 295 -7.41 -4.34 13.97
N PRO A 296 -6.83 -4.60 15.16
CA PRO A 296 -5.47 -5.10 15.27
C PRO A 296 -5.39 -6.57 14.87
N PHE A 297 -4.31 -6.98 14.22
CA PHE A 297 -4.02 -8.37 13.87
C PHE A 297 -2.54 -8.70 14.01
N GLY A 298 -2.21 -10.02 14.03
CA GLY A 298 -0.85 -10.48 14.22
C GLY A 298 -0.37 -10.42 15.68
N VAL A 299 -1.29 -10.25 16.62
CA VAL A 299 -1.12 -10.25 18.07
C VAL A 299 -2.28 -10.97 18.74
N GLY A 300 -2.06 -11.52 19.93
CA GLY A 300 -3.12 -12.21 20.67
C GLY A 300 -2.71 -12.50 22.10
N MET A 301 -3.66 -13.01 22.89
CA MET A 301 -3.43 -13.43 24.28
C MET A 301 -2.83 -14.83 24.39
N ASP A 302 -2.78 -15.53 23.27
CA ASP A 302 -2.03 -16.78 23.06
C ASP A 302 -1.63 -16.90 21.58
N LEU A 303 -0.95 -17.99 21.23
CA LEU A 303 -0.46 -18.22 19.88
C LEU A 303 -1.61 -18.40 18.86
N ASP A 304 -2.69 -19.05 19.27
CA ASP A 304 -3.80 -19.30 18.36
C ASP A 304 -4.49 -17.98 18.00
N GLU A 305 -4.70 -17.07 18.96
CA GLU A 305 -5.21 -15.72 18.69
C GLU A 305 -4.25 -14.88 17.87
N ALA A 306 -2.95 -14.92 18.17
CA ALA A 306 -1.94 -14.12 17.43
C ALA A 306 -1.85 -14.51 15.95
N ARG A 307 -2.18 -15.74 15.57
CA ARG A 307 -2.19 -16.26 14.21
C ARG A 307 -3.47 -15.97 13.44
N VAL A 308 -4.53 -15.48 14.12
CA VAL A 308 -5.79 -15.18 13.43
C VAL A 308 -5.57 -14.06 12.40
N PRO A 309 -5.89 -14.28 11.11
CA PRO A 309 -5.79 -13.23 10.11
C PRO A 309 -6.89 -12.19 10.31
N TRP A 310 -6.63 -10.96 9.92
CA TRP A 310 -7.73 -10.03 9.71
C TRP A 310 -8.37 -10.31 8.34
N VAL A 311 -9.69 -10.49 8.34
CA VAL A 311 -10.44 -10.81 7.13
C VAL A 311 -11.53 -9.77 6.86
N THR A 312 -11.76 -9.48 5.60
CA THR A 312 -12.82 -8.59 5.15
C THR A 312 -13.35 -9.02 3.79
N GLU A 313 -14.49 -8.49 3.40
CA GLU A 313 -15.07 -8.72 2.08
C GLU A 313 -15.43 -7.38 1.43
N VAL A 314 -15.03 -7.22 0.18
CA VAL A 314 -15.32 -6.03 -0.64
C VAL A 314 -15.95 -6.47 -1.94
N ASN A 315 -17.20 -6.07 -2.19
CA ASN A 315 -17.93 -6.38 -3.42
C ASN A 315 -17.98 -7.89 -3.73
N GLY A 316 -17.99 -8.77 -2.71
CA GLY A 316 -18.00 -10.22 -2.87
C GLY A 316 -16.61 -10.84 -3.04
N VAL A 317 -15.53 -10.06 -2.97
CA VAL A 317 -14.14 -10.55 -2.95
C VAL A 317 -13.67 -10.64 -1.51
N SER A 318 -13.26 -11.83 -1.08
CA SER A 318 -12.78 -12.10 0.27
C SER A 318 -11.26 -11.87 0.37
N ILE A 319 -10.83 -11.16 1.44
CA ILE A 319 -9.46 -10.71 1.62
C ILE A 319 -8.98 -11.07 3.01
N ALA A 320 -7.79 -11.69 3.10
CA ALA A 320 -7.13 -12.01 4.35
C ALA A 320 -5.76 -11.32 4.45
N PHE A 321 -5.51 -10.64 5.56
CA PHE A 321 -4.20 -10.12 5.94
C PHE A 321 -3.65 -10.95 7.11
N TYR A 322 -2.40 -11.38 7.00
CA TYR A 322 -1.74 -12.24 7.98
C TYR A 322 -0.46 -11.58 8.51
N GLY A 323 -0.48 -11.09 9.75
CA GLY A 323 0.63 -10.38 10.37
C GLY A 323 1.66 -11.31 11.00
N VAL A 324 2.98 -11.06 10.80
CA VAL A 324 4.07 -11.87 11.35
C VAL A 324 5.23 -10.99 11.82
N ASP A 325 5.69 -11.20 13.06
CA ASP A 325 6.87 -10.54 13.65
C ASP A 325 8.14 -11.37 13.39
N GLY A 326 8.98 -10.89 12.50
CA GLY A 326 10.28 -11.46 12.17
C GLY A 326 11.46 -10.70 12.82
N VAL A 327 11.21 -9.86 13.85
CA VAL A 327 12.25 -9.12 14.58
C VAL A 327 12.40 -9.66 16.01
N THR A 328 11.42 -9.43 16.88
CA THR A 328 11.47 -9.86 18.30
C THR A 328 10.83 -11.20 18.55
N ALA A 329 10.20 -11.78 17.56
CA ALA A 329 9.61 -13.11 17.58
C ALA A 329 10.10 -13.97 16.40
N ASN A 330 11.36 -13.81 16.00
CA ASN A 330 11.97 -14.57 14.91
C ASN A 330 12.57 -15.89 15.42
N LEU A 331 11.86 -16.99 15.19
CA LEU A 331 12.25 -18.31 15.70
C LEU A 331 13.17 -19.09 14.76
N ASP A 332 13.15 -18.77 13.45
CA ASP A 332 13.90 -19.53 12.45
C ASP A 332 15.22 -18.86 12.03
N TYR A 333 15.34 -17.53 12.20
CA TYR A 333 16.53 -16.76 11.84
C TYR A 333 17.05 -15.91 13.02
N PRO A 334 17.24 -16.49 14.24
CA PRO A 334 17.53 -15.73 15.46
C PRO A 334 18.88 -15.00 15.42
N ASP A 335 19.84 -15.48 14.60
CA ASP A 335 21.16 -14.91 14.45
C ASP A 335 21.27 -13.95 13.23
N SER A 336 20.16 -13.63 12.58
CA SER A 336 20.17 -12.72 11.44
C SER A 336 20.54 -11.30 11.90
N ALA A 337 21.43 -10.63 11.15
CA ALA A 337 21.80 -9.25 11.45
C ALA A 337 20.56 -8.36 11.48
N GLY A 338 20.49 -7.44 12.45
CA GLY A 338 19.35 -6.55 12.64
C GLY A 338 18.27 -7.09 13.58
N VAL A 339 18.24 -8.38 13.86
CA VAL A 339 17.49 -8.88 15.01
C VAL A 339 18.23 -8.39 16.25
N GLN A 340 17.62 -7.52 17.02
CA GLN A 340 18.13 -7.23 18.35
C GLN A 340 18.08 -8.55 19.11
N ASN A 341 19.25 -9.09 19.45
CA ASN A 341 19.33 -10.35 20.20
C ASN A 341 18.80 -10.09 21.63
N MET A 342 17.47 -10.09 21.74
CA MET A 342 16.72 -9.75 22.94
C MET A 342 16.58 -10.94 23.91
N GLY A 343 17.36 -12.01 23.72
CA GLY A 343 17.21 -13.25 24.45
C GLY A 343 16.04 -14.08 23.92
N ASP A 344 15.37 -14.82 24.74
CA ASP A 344 14.40 -15.88 24.41
C ASP A 344 13.12 -15.48 23.63
N ASN A 345 13.24 -14.54 22.65
CA ASN A 345 12.12 -14.02 21.84
C ASN A 345 10.93 -13.54 22.71
N PRO A 346 11.10 -12.52 23.55
CA PRO A 346 10.14 -12.16 24.60
C PRO A 346 8.79 -11.71 24.08
N SER A 347 8.71 -11.35 22.78
CA SER A 347 7.47 -10.89 22.14
C SER A 347 6.65 -12.02 21.53
N ALA A 348 7.23 -13.20 21.32
CA ALA A 348 6.55 -14.32 20.69
C ALA A 348 5.37 -14.82 21.51
N ALA A 349 4.21 -14.91 20.92
CA ALA A 349 3.07 -15.59 21.53
C ALA A 349 3.35 -17.09 21.67
N THR A 350 2.82 -17.68 22.73
CA THR A 350 2.88 -19.12 23.02
C THR A 350 1.49 -19.64 23.36
N ALA A 351 1.34 -20.95 23.52
CA ALA A 351 0.06 -21.54 23.92
C ALA A 351 -0.50 -21.03 25.29
N SER A 352 0.31 -20.32 26.08
CA SER A 352 -0.08 -19.86 27.41
C SER A 352 0.34 -18.42 27.71
N GLN A 353 0.87 -17.71 26.75
CA GLN A 353 1.32 -16.32 26.87
C GLN A 353 0.98 -15.55 25.62
N GLY A 354 0.39 -14.38 25.80
CA GLY A 354 0.12 -13.42 24.74
C GLY A 354 1.41 -12.88 24.11
N GLY A 355 1.28 -12.38 22.90
CA GLY A 355 2.39 -11.82 22.16
C GLY A 355 2.07 -11.59 20.68
N THR A 356 3.14 -11.42 19.89
CA THR A 356 3.08 -11.31 18.43
C THR A 356 3.09 -12.70 17.78
N ASN A 357 2.49 -12.81 16.59
CA ASN A 357 2.60 -14.00 15.77
C ASN A 357 4.05 -14.17 15.30
N PRO A 358 4.76 -15.23 15.74
CA PRO A 358 6.19 -15.36 15.48
C PRO A 358 6.51 -15.81 14.06
N LEU A 359 7.65 -15.36 13.53
CA LEU A 359 8.22 -15.92 12.31
C LEU A 359 8.74 -17.34 12.58
N LYS A 360 7.89 -18.31 12.26
CA LYS A 360 8.21 -19.73 12.21
C LYS A 360 7.73 -20.29 10.87
N MET A 361 8.66 -20.55 9.97
CA MET A 361 8.36 -20.78 8.56
C MET A 361 7.39 -21.93 8.32
N ASP A 362 7.61 -23.10 8.94
CA ASP A 362 6.70 -24.25 8.77
C ASP A 362 5.26 -23.88 9.12
N GLN A 363 5.08 -23.09 10.19
CA GLN A 363 3.77 -22.64 10.65
C GLN A 363 3.20 -21.57 9.73
N CYS A 364 4.02 -20.57 9.38
CA CYS A 364 3.58 -19.47 8.49
C CYS A 364 3.14 -20.00 7.12
N LEU A 365 3.88 -20.95 6.54
CA LEU A 365 3.52 -21.53 5.25
C LEU A 365 2.24 -22.34 5.33
N ALA A 366 2.06 -23.15 6.39
CA ALA A 366 0.83 -23.91 6.59
C ALA A 366 -0.39 -22.99 6.76
N ASP A 367 -0.25 -21.87 7.51
CA ASP A 367 -1.31 -20.88 7.66
C ASP A 367 -1.66 -20.20 6.34
N ILE A 368 -0.64 -19.81 5.56
CA ILE A 368 -0.84 -19.19 4.24
C ILE A 368 -1.54 -20.15 3.28
N GLU A 369 -1.12 -21.43 3.22
CA GLU A 369 -1.76 -22.45 2.39
C GLU A 369 -3.25 -22.66 2.79
N GLU A 370 -3.55 -22.67 4.09
CA GLU A 370 -4.91 -22.76 4.60
C GLU A 370 -5.74 -21.54 4.18
N LEU A 371 -5.19 -20.32 4.33
CA LEU A 371 -5.88 -19.07 3.96
C LEU A 371 -6.14 -18.98 2.46
N VAL A 372 -5.19 -19.40 1.62
CA VAL A 372 -5.36 -19.46 0.15
C VAL A 372 -6.47 -20.42 -0.25
N GLY A 373 -6.72 -21.46 0.54
CA GLY A 373 -7.87 -22.37 0.35
C GLY A 373 -9.23 -21.77 0.73
N GLN A 374 -9.26 -20.64 1.45
CA GLN A 374 -10.48 -20.05 2.03
C GLN A 374 -10.80 -18.67 1.47
N TYR A 375 -9.81 -17.87 1.06
CA TYR A 375 -9.97 -16.47 0.67
C TYR A 375 -9.44 -16.22 -0.75
N ASP A 376 -10.02 -15.25 -1.45
CA ASP A 376 -9.65 -14.89 -2.82
C ASP A 376 -8.30 -14.16 -2.90
N ILE A 377 -8.01 -13.32 -1.89
CA ILE A 377 -6.80 -12.51 -1.79
C ILE A 377 -6.15 -12.77 -0.43
N VAL A 378 -4.88 -13.21 -0.44
CA VAL A 378 -4.11 -13.49 0.78
C VAL A 378 -2.83 -12.66 0.78
N LEU A 379 -2.68 -11.81 1.79
CA LEU A 379 -1.61 -10.82 1.92
C LEU A 379 -0.87 -10.98 3.25
N PRO A 380 0.21 -11.79 3.32
CA PRO A 380 1.11 -11.77 4.46
C PRO A 380 1.77 -10.41 4.61
N TYR A 381 1.76 -9.87 5.84
CA TYR A 381 2.39 -8.61 6.19
C TYR A 381 3.43 -8.86 7.29
N PHE A 382 4.69 -8.84 6.91
CA PHE A 382 5.81 -9.10 7.80
C PHE A 382 6.41 -7.80 8.34
N HIS A 383 6.84 -7.85 9.59
CA HIS A 383 7.73 -6.87 10.16
C HIS A 383 9.10 -7.54 10.35
N MET A 384 10.03 -7.33 9.40
CA MET A 384 11.28 -8.11 9.35
C MET A 384 12.40 -7.40 8.59
N GLY A 385 13.63 -7.86 8.79
CA GLY A 385 14.83 -7.37 8.10
C GLY A 385 15.75 -6.59 9.01
N GLU A 386 16.64 -5.79 8.44
CA GLU A 386 17.60 -4.94 9.14
C GLU A 386 17.24 -3.47 8.95
N GLN A 387 17.32 -2.69 10.02
CA GLN A 387 17.06 -1.24 9.99
C GLN A 387 18.09 -0.48 9.15
N TYR A 388 17.62 0.53 8.41
CA TYR A 388 18.45 1.51 7.70
C TYR A 388 19.32 0.93 6.58
N VAL A 389 18.88 -0.20 6.00
CA VAL A 389 19.49 -0.80 4.80
C VAL A 389 18.56 -0.65 3.60
N TRP A 390 19.13 -0.62 2.39
CA TRP A 390 18.40 -0.29 1.16
C TRP A 390 18.12 -1.50 0.27
N THR A 391 18.59 -2.67 0.68
CA THR A 391 18.35 -3.93 -0.04
C THR A 391 17.99 -5.01 0.95
N PRO A 392 17.04 -5.90 0.61
CA PRO A 392 16.63 -6.96 1.53
C PRO A 392 17.77 -7.93 1.79
N MET A 393 17.82 -8.45 3.00
CA MET A 393 18.71 -9.57 3.33
C MET A 393 18.27 -10.84 2.59
N GLN A 394 19.19 -11.79 2.36
CA GLN A 394 18.86 -13.00 1.62
C GLN A 394 17.73 -13.80 2.28
N TRP A 395 17.77 -13.97 3.60
CA TRP A 395 16.72 -14.69 4.31
C TRP A 395 15.33 -14.02 4.16
N VAL A 396 15.26 -12.68 4.08
CA VAL A 396 14.00 -11.94 3.82
C VAL A 396 13.46 -12.25 2.42
N VAL A 397 14.36 -12.34 1.42
CA VAL A 397 14.01 -12.78 0.07
C VAL A 397 13.49 -14.21 0.07
N ASP A 398 14.18 -15.12 0.76
CA ASP A 398 13.82 -16.54 0.82
C ASP A 398 12.46 -16.76 1.51
N VAL A 399 12.21 -16.08 2.64
CA VAL A 399 10.91 -16.08 3.33
C VAL A 399 9.82 -15.60 2.41
N SER A 400 10.01 -14.44 1.78
CA SER A 400 8.98 -13.82 0.93
C SER A 400 8.62 -14.68 -0.28
N ARG A 401 9.62 -15.26 -0.94
CA ARG A 401 9.41 -16.16 -2.08
C ARG A 401 8.68 -17.44 -1.69
N GLN A 402 9.03 -18.05 -0.55
CA GLN A 402 8.32 -19.22 -0.03
C GLN A 402 6.83 -18.90 0.25
N CYS A 403 6.51 -17.72 0.73
CA CYS A 403 5.11 -17.30 0.90
C CYS A 403 4.36 -17.20 -0.44
N ILE A 404 5.01 -16.69 -1.49
CA ILE A 404 4.43 -16.70 -2.85
C ILE A 404 4.27 -18.15 -3.35
N ASP A 405 5.25 -19.02 -3.12
CA ASP A 405 5.17 -20.44 -3.48
C ASP A 405 4.05 -21.19 -2.74
N ALA A 406 3.74 -20.78 -1.50
CA ALA A 406 2.57 -21.25 -0.72
C ALA A 406 1.23 -20.67 -1.21
N GLY A 407 1.24 -19.78 -2.20
CA GLY A 407 0.05 -19.26 -2.87
C GLY A 407 -0.33 -17.82 -2.52
N ALA A 408 0.38 -17.13 -1.62
CA ALA A 408 0.10 -15.73 -1.30
C ALA A 408 -0.05 -14.87 -2.55
N THR A 409 -0.95 -13.89 -2.52
CA THR A 409 -1.22 -12.99 -3.64
C THR A 409 -0.12 -11.96 -3.82
N ALA A 410 0.41 -11.45 -2.72
CA ALA A 410 1.58 -10.58 -2.63
C ALA A 410 2.17 -10.70 -1.23
N VAL A 411 3.40 -10.20 -1.03
CA VAL A 411 4.03 -10.11 0.29
C VAL A 411 4.35 -8.66 0.60
N LEU A 412 3.98 -8.22 1.80
CA LEU A 412 4.20 -6.87 2.33
C LEU A 412 5.22 -6.93 3.46
N THR A 413 6.16 -5.98 3.51
CA THR A 413 7.16 -5.94 4.57
C THR A 413 7.36 -4.50 5.09
N ALA A 414 7.56 -4.40 6.41
CA ALA A 414 7.93 -3.19 7.16
C ALA A 414 9.13 -3.47 8.07
N HIS A 415 9.57 -2.54 8.90
CA HIS A 415 10.69 -2.55 9.85
C HIS A 415 11.96 -1.86 9.37
N PRO A 416 12.46 -1.97 8.14
CA PRO A 416 13.74 -1.33 7.79
C PRO A 416 13.76 0.20 7.95
N HIS A 417 12.61 0.86 8.12
CA HIS A 417 12.44 2.32 8.22
C HIS A 417 13.03 3.10 7.04
N ALA A 418 13.35 2.39 5.98
CA ALA A 418 13.80 2.93 4.71
C ALA A 418 13.14 2.12 3.60
N THR A 419 12.74 2.79 2.54
CA THR A 419 12.13 2.11 1.40
C THR A 419 13.15 1.19 0.73
N MET A 420 12.77 -0.05 0.51
CA MET A 420 13.49 -0.98 -0.35
C MET A 420 12.74 -1.18 -1.65
N GLY A 421 13.44 -1.66 -2.68
CA GLY A 421 12.82 -2.06 -3.93
C GLY A 421 11.85 -3.23 -3.75
N MET A 422 11.16 -3.55 -4.82
CA MET A 422 10.24 -4.67 -4.90
C MET A 422 10.76 -5.74 -5.86
N GLU A 423 10.18 -6.92 -5.79
CA GLU A 423 10.37 -8.00 -6.76
C GLU A 423 9.02 -8.43 -7.34
N ILE A 424 8.99 -8.75 -8.63
CA ILE A 424 7.95 -9.61 -9.18
C ILE A 424 8.52 -11.04 -9.20
N TYR A 425 7.94 -11.93 -8.43
CA TYR A 425 8.31 -13.33 -8.38
C TYR A 425 7.13 -14.20 -8.78
N ARG A 426 7.28 -15.00 -9.85
CA ARG A 426 6.20 -15.79 -10.45
C ARG A 426 4.93 -14.99 -10.71
N GLY A 427 5.09 -13.80 -11.30
CA GLY A 427 3.99 -12.90 -11.64
C GLY A 427 3.35 -12.18 -10.45
N LYS A 428 3.87 -12.35 -9.22
CA LYS A 428 3.31 -11.77 -7.99
C LYS A 428 4.30 -10.83 -7.31
N PRO A 429 3.84 -9.67 -6.78
CA PRO A 429 4.75 -8.70 -6.18
C PRO A 429 5.14 -9.04 -4.74
N ILE A 430 6.40 -8.75 -4.41
CA ILE A 430 6.97 -8.74 -3.07
C ILE A 430 7.49 -7.34 -2.80
N TYR A 431 6.99 -6.67 -1.78
CA TYR A 431 7.42 -5.34 -1.35
C TYR A 431 8.32 -5.48 -0.12
N TYR A 432 9.64 -5.32 -0.30
CA TYR A 432 10.64 -5.61 0.73
C TYR A 432 10.73 -4.58 1.86
N SER A 433 10.26 -3.37 1.66
CA SER A 433 9.98 -2.40 2.71
C SER A 433 9.18 -1.23 2.14
N ILE A 434 8.03 -0.97 2.75
CA ILE A 434 7.19 0.18 2.41
C ILE A 434 7.77 1.47 3.00
N GLY A 435 8.65 1.37 4.00
CA GLY A 435 9.25 2.49 4.71
C GLY A 435 8.32 3.12 5.74
N ASN A 436 8.66 4.30 6.23
CA ASN A 436 7.90 5.04 7.21
C ASN A 436 6.71 5.77 6.57
N PHE A 437 5.58 5.82 7.28
CA PHE A 437 4.42 6.62 6.88
C PHE A 437 4.14 7.78 7.86
N VAL A 438 4.10 7.50 9.16
CA VAL A 438 4.13 8.50 10.23
C VAL A 438 5.22 8.11 11.19
N TYR A 439 6.33 8.81 11.15
CA TYR A 439 7.49 8.46 11.96
C TYR A 439 8.38 9.68 12.19
N ASP A 440 9.03 9.76 13.36
CA ASP A 440 9.84 10.92 13.72
C ASP A 440 11.35 10.79 13.44
N GLN A 441 11.73 9.84 12.61
CA GLN A 441 13.12 9.59 12.22
C GLN A 441 13.59 10.58 11.14
N MET A 442 13.96 11.79 11.54
CA MET A 442 14.33 12.89 10.63
C MET A 442 15.82 12.96 10.30
N PHE A 443 16.61 11.92 10.63
CA PHE A 443 18.06 11.97 10.54
C PHE A 443 18.64 11.70 9.15
N THR A 444 17.92 10.97 8.27
CA THR A 444 18.29 10.83 6.87
C THR A 444 17.11 11.14 5.95
N LEU A 445 17.36 11.27 4.65
CA LEU A 445 16.31 11.44 3.66
C LEU A 445 15.42 10.18 3.58
N GLU A 446 16.05 9.03 3.59
CA GLU A 446 15.42 7.73 3.41
C GLU A 446 14.48 7.35 4.56
N THR A 447 14.77 7.80 5.78
CA THR A 447 13.90 7.57 6.94
C THR A 447 12.73 8.56 7.03
N ARG A 448 12.81 9.69 6.30
CA ARG A 448 11.71 10.68 6.17
C ARG A 448 10.80 10.40 4.99
N GLU A 449 11.16 9.46 4.15
CA GLU A 449 10.42 9.10 2.95
C GLU A 449 9.89 7.67 3.07
N GLY A 450 8.73 7.46 2.50
CA GLY A 450 8.12 6.16 2.33
C GLY A 450 7.15 6.20 1.15
N TYR A 451 6.25 5.26 1.07
CA TYR A 451 5.17 5.33 0.10
C TYR A 451 3.87 4.74 0.65
N PHE A 452 2.79 5.19 0.07
CA PHE A 452 1.51 4.54 0.19
C PHE A 452 1.32 3.67 -1.06
N LEU A 453 1.12 2.38 -0.86
CA LEU A 453 0.94 1.40 -1.93
C LEU A 453 -0.55 1.29 -2.25
N GLU A 454 -0.91 1.56 -3.49
CA GLU A 454 -2.20 1.25 -4.07
C GLU A 454 -2.11 -0.09 -4.81
N MET A 455 -3.01 -1.01 -4.52
CA MET A 455 -3.17 -2.27 -5.25
C MET A 455 -4.58 -2.30 -5.85
N THR A 456 -4.68 -2.53 -7.16
CA THR A 456 -5.97 -2.58 -7.88
C THR A 456 -6.23 -4.01 -8.37
N PHE A 457 -7.31 -4.57 -7.88
CA PHE A 457 -7.80 -5.89 -8.28
C PHE A 457 -9.05 -5.76 -9.16
N VAL A 458 -9.23 -6.73 -10.04
CA VAL A 458 -10.48 -6.98 -10.77
C VAL A 458 -10.89 -8.42 -10.49
N GLY A 459 -11.99 -8.62 -9.79
CA GLY A 459 -12.23 -9.86 -9.09
C GLY A 459 -11.11 -10.13 -8.08
N LYS A 460 -10.51 -11.33 -8.12
CA LYS A 460 -9.37 -11.73 -7.28
C LYS A 460 -8.00 -11.46 -7.91
N ASP A 461 -7.95 -11.04 -9.16
CA ASP A 461 -6.70 -10.86 -9.90
C ASP A 461 -6.10 -9.48 -9.63
N LEU A 462 -4.87 -9.44 -9.18
CA LEU A 462 -4.10 -8.20 -9.06
C LEU A 462 -3.73 -7.70 -10.46
N LYS A 463 -4.39 -6.64 -10.90
CA LYS A 463 -4.21 -6.06 -12.23
C LYS A 463 -3.19 -4.92 -12.27
N GLY A 464 -2.95 -4.26 -11.17
CA GLY A 464 -1.98 -3.16 -11.12
C GLY A 464 -1.66 -2.73 -9.71
N PHE A 465 -0.52 -2.06 -9.57
CA PHE A 465 -0.15 -1.35 -8.35
C PHE A 465 0.38 0.04 -8.68
N ARG A 466 0.29 0.95 -7.73
CA ARG A 466 0.92 2.28 -7.80
C ARG A 466 1.61 2.61 -6.49
N ILE A 467 2.77 3.21 -6.61
CA ILE A 467 3.53 3.76 -5.50
C ILE A 467 3.24 5.25 -5.44
N HIS A 468 2.65 5.71 -4.34
CA HIS A 468 2.43 7.12 -4.05
C HIS A 468 3.49 7.57 -3.04
N PRO A 469 4.59 8.20 -3.48
CA PRO A 469 5.67 8.61 -2.59
C PRO A 469 5.19 9.59 -1.52
N VAL A 470 5.69 9.38 -0.29
CA VAL A 470 5.34 10.17 0.89
C VAL A 470 6.60 10.79 1.48
N ASP A 471 6.50 12.06 1.88
CA ASP A 471 7.49 12.82 2.66
C ASP A 471 6.88 13.15 4.02
N ILE A 472 7.59 12.86 5.09
CA ILE A 472 7.15 13.12 6.46
C ILE A 472 7.65 14.50 6.88
N LEU A 473 6.72 15.42 7.13
CA LEU A 473 6.99 16.78 7.55
C LEU A 473 6.97 16.90 9.08
N ASP A 474 7.87 17.70 9.62
CA ASP A 474 7.91 18.10 11.04
C ASP A 474 7.70 16.94 12.03
N PHE A 475 8.34 15.79 11.78
CA PHE A 475 8.32 14.58 12.62
C PHE A 475 7.03 13.76 12.62
N PHE A 476 5.95 14.16 11.94
CA PHE A 476 4.68 13.48 12.17
C PHE A 476 3.65 13.55 11.03
N GLN A 477 3.84 14.42 10.04
CA GLN A 477 2.81 14.68 9.04
C GLN A 477 3.19 14.14 7.66
N PRO A 478 2.65 13.00 7.22
CA PRO A 478 2.85 12.50 5.86
C PRO A 478 2.18 13.42 4.84
N ARG A 479 2.87 13.60 3.73
CA ARG A 479 2.39 14.34 2.56
C ARG A 479 2.77 13.59 1.29
N PHE A 480 1.84 13.45 0.36
CA PHE A 480 2.16 12.90 -0.96
C PHE A 480 3.09 13.85 -1.72
N MET A 481 4.17 13.28 -2.28
CA MET A 481 5.10 14.01 -3.12
C MET A 481 4.48 14.27 -4.50
N SER A 482 4.91 15.33 -5.16
CA SER A 482 4.47 15.66 -6.51
C SER A 482 5.63 16.19 -7.37
N GLY A 483 5.44 16.24 -8.67
CA GLY A 483 6.39 16.80 -9.62
C GLY A 483 7.78 16.18 -9.51
N LEU A 484 8.82 17.01 -9.47
CA LEU A 484 10.21 16.56 -9.42
C LEU A 484 10.58 15.83 -8.12
N GLN A 485 9.90 16.10 -7.00
CA GLN A 485 10.14 15.38 -5.76
C GLN A 485 9.70 13.92 -5.90
N SER A 486 8.49 13.69 -6.40
CA SER A 486 7.98 12.34 -6.69
C SER A 486 8.86 11.61 -7.70
N ALA A 487 9.27 12.29 -8.77
CA ALA A 487 10.15 11.70 -9.78
C ALA A 487 11.52 11.29 -9.20
N GLY A 488 12.10 12.13 -8.34
CA GLY A 488 13.37 11.82 -7.66
C GLY A 488 13.25 10.64 -6.71
N TYR A 489 12.11 10.51 -6.00
CA TYR A 489 11.82 9.33 -5.18
C TYR A 489 11.71 8.06 -6.04
N ASN A 490 10.92 8.11 -7.11
CA ASN A 490 10.74 6.97 -8.03
C ASN A 490 12.08 6.51 -8.64
N ASP A 491 12.96 7.44 -9.02
CA ASP A 491 14.30 7.10 -9.51
C ASP A 491 15.11 6.32 -8.45
N ARG A 492 15.11 6.75 -7.19
CA ARG A 492 15.78 6.03 -6.09
C ARG A 492 15.14 4.66 -5.84
N PHE A 493 13.82 4.58 -5.85
CA PHE A 493 13.10 3.33 -5.66
C PHE A 493 13.49 2.29 -6.73
N TRP A 494 13.45 2.66 -8.02
CA TRP A 494 13.79 1.74 -9.10
C TRP A 494 15.27 1.39 -9.14
N ARG A 495 16.17 2.29 -8.71
CA ARG A 495 17.59 1.94 -8.48
C ARG A 495 17.75 0.91 -7.37
N SER A 496 16.94 0.97 -6.32
CA SER A 496 16.92 -0.06 -5.26
C SER A 496 16.42 -1.40 -5.81
N VAL A 497 15.41 -1.41 -6.69
CA VAL A 497 14.96 -2.61 -7.41
C VAL A 497 16.12 -3.20 -8.23
N ASP A 498 16.79 -2.40 -9.04
CA ASP A 498 17.90 -2.86 -9.90
C ASP A 498 19.09 -3.37 -9.07
N LEU A 499 19.40 -2.71 -7.96
CA LEU A 499 20.44 -3.15 -7.03
C LEU A 499 20.08 -4.49 -6.39
N THR A 500 18.83 -4.68 -5.97
CA THR A 500 18.33 -5.92 -5.40
C THR A 500 18.39 -7.06 -6.43
N ARG A 501 17.93 -6.82 -7.65
CA ARG A 501 18.07 -7.77 -8.77
C ARG A 501 19.52 -8.25 -8.93
N LYS A 502 20.45 -7.30 -8.97
CA LYS A 502 21.88 -7.59 -9.13
C LYS A 502 22.48 -8.34 -7.96
N THR A 503 22.13 -7.98 -6.73
CA THR A 503 22.76 -8.53 -5.50
C THR A 503 22.14 -9.81 -5.01
N ARG A 504 20.88 -10.09 -5.37
CA ARG A 504 20.11 -11.28 -4.97
C ARG A 504 19.91 -12.29 -6.09
N GLY A 505 20.53 -12.05 -7.24
CA GLY A 505 20.55 -13.01 -8.35
C GLY A 505 19.17 -13.24 -8.97
N TRP A 506 18.39 -12.18 -9.13
CA TRP A 506 17.10 -12.31 -9.82
C TRP A 506 17.32 -12.54 -11.30
N ASP A 507 16.77 -13.63 -11.78
CA ASP A 507 16.65 -13.93 -13.20
C ASP A 507 15.25 -13.49 -13.68
N ARG A 508 15.16 -13.01 -14.92
CA ARG A 508 13.88 -12.68 -15.58
C ARG A 508 12.94 -13.87 -15.64
N GLU A 509 13.47 -15.09 -15.76
CA GLU A 509 12.67 -16.30 -15.72
C GLU A 509 11.85 -16.43 -14.41
N LEU A 510 12.36 -15.90 -13.29
CA LEU A 510 11.65 -15.90 -11.99
C LEU A 510 10.49 -14.90 -11.93
N THR A 511 10.40 -13.93 -12.86
CA THR A 511 9.33 -12.95 -12.89
C THR A 511 8.06 -13.47 -13.58
N ARG A 512 8.19 -14.53 -14.35
CA ARG A 512 7.09 -15.11 -15.12
C ARG A 512 6.14 -15.90 -14.23
N PRO A 513 4.82 -15.87 -14.50
CA PRO A 513 3.80 -16.61 -13.77
C PRO A 513 4.04 -18.12 -13.75
#